data_848a78a699c435ad9f0bce022fe6ac5e
#
_entry.id   848a78a699c435ad9f0bce022fe6ac5e
#
_cell.length_a   1.000
_cell.length_b   1.000
_cell.length_c   1.000
_cell.angle_alpha   90.00
_cell.angle_beta   90.00
_cell.angle_gamma   90.00
#
_symmetry.space_group_name_H-M   'P 1'
#
loop_
_entity.id
_entity.type
_entity.pdbx_description
1 polymer ?
#
loop_
_entity_poly.entity_id
_entity_poly.type
_entity_poly.pdbx_seq_one_letter_code
_entity_poly.pdbx_strand_id
1 'polypeptide(L)' 'MTGLEWLALALAVALAVYLLYALLNAEDF' A
#
# COMPACT_ATOMS: atom_id res chain seq x y z
N MET A 1 19.97 2.00 11.27
CA MET A 1 18.89 1.41 10.52
C MET A 1 18.46 0.15 11.17
N THR A 2 17.24 0.04 11.45
CA THR A 2 16.73 -1.04 12.24
C THR A 2 15.49 -1.58 11.56
N GLY A 3 14.76 -2.38 12.27
CA GLY A 3 13.55 -2.94 11.72
C GLY A 3 12.50 -1.91 11.37
N LEU A 4 12.66 -0.71 11.88
CA LEU A 4 11.70 0.35 11.59
C LEU A 4 11.67 0.68 10.11
N GLU A 5 12.80 0.59 9.47
CA GLU A 5 12.86 0.88 8.04
C GLU A 5 12.08 -0.16 7.25
N TRP A 6 12.20 -1.39 7.65
CA TRP A 6 11.46 -2.45 7.00
C TRP A 6 9.96 -2.30 7.21
N LEU A 7 9.61 -1.90 8.41
CA LEU A 7 8.20 -1.68 8.72
C LEU A 7 7.62 -0.57 7.86
N ALA A 8 8.39 0.48 7.70
CA ALA A 8 7.91 1.60 6.87
C ALA A 8 7.75 1.16 5.43
N LEU A 9 8.67 0.38 4.92
CA LEU A 9 8.58 -0.12 3.57
C LEU A 9 7.35 -1.02 3.40
N ALA A 10 7.13 -1.89 4.35
CA ALA A 10 6.00 -2.79 4.28
C ALA A 10 4.69 -2.01 4.28
N LEU A 11 4.63 -0.99 5.12
CA LEU A 11 3.43 -0.16 5.19
C LEU A 11 3.22 0.60 3.89
N ALA A 12 4.29 1.12 3.32
CA ALA A 12 4.19 1.88 2.09
C ALA A 12 3.68 1.00 0.97
N VAL A 13 4.22 -0.21 0.87
CA VAL A 13 3.80 -1.14 -0.17
C VAL A 13 2.35 -1.53 0.03
N ALA A 14 1.98 -1.79 1.26
CA ALA A 14 0.61 -2.18 1.55
C ALA A 14 -0.36 -1.08 1.17
N LEU A 15 -0.01 0.15 1.50
CA LEU A 15 -0.86 1.29 1.17
C LEU A 15 -0.94 1.48 -0.33
N ALA A 16 0.17 1.31 -1.02
CA ALA A 16 0.18 1.47 -2.47
C ALA A 16 -0.71 0.42 -3.13
N VAL A 17 -0.61 -0.80 -2.67
CA VAL A 17 -1.44 -1.87 -3.22
C VAL A 17 -2.90 -1.61 -2.91
N TYR A 18 -3.17 -1.13 -1.72
CA TYR A 18 -4.54 -0.84 -1.33
C TYR A 18 -5.14 0.26 -2.21
N LEU A 19 -4.36 1.28 -2.47
CA LEU A 19 -4.83 2.36 -3.32
C LEU A 19 -5.06 1.88 -4.75
N LEU A 20 -4.18 1.05 -5.24
CA LEU A 20 -4.32 0.50 -6.58
C LEU A 20 -5.59 -0.33 -6.67
N TYR A 21 -5.80 -1.14 -5.67
CA TYR A 21 -6.99 -1.99 -5.66
C TYR A 21 -8.26 -1.14 -5.60
N ALA A 22 -8.22 -0.09 -4.82
CA ALA A 22 -9.37 0.79 -4.71
C ALA A 22 -9.65 1.48 -6.03
N LEU A 23 -8.62 1.87 -6.74
CA LEU A 23 -8.79 2.51 -8.03
C LEU A 23 -9.42 1.59 -9.04
N LEU A 24 -8.94 0.36 -9.08
CA LEU A 24 -9.48 -0.62 -10.00
C LEU A 24 -10.93 -0.94 -9.66
N ASN A 25 -11.23 -0.94 -8.38
CA ASN A 25 -12.59 -1.22 -7.94
C ASN A 25 -13.50 -0.03 -8.12
N ALA A 26 -12.96 1.15 -8.09
CA ALA A 26 -13.76 2.36 -8.23
C ALA A 26 -14.39 2.40 -9.61
N GLU A 27 -13.81 1.72 -10.53
CA GLU A 27 -14.33 1.67 -11.89
C GLU A 27 -15.69 1.03 -11.93
N ASP A 28 -16.02 0.35 -10.89
CA ASP A 28 -17.22 -0.42 -10.83
C ASP A 28 -18.47 0.40 -10.59
N PHE A 29 -18.35 1.68 -10.39
CA PHE A 29 -19.58 2.41 -10.16
C PHE A 29 -20.20 3.08 -11.37
#